data_dd8c1bd88cd2124255d57e422cc81fd0
#
_entry.id   dd8c1bd88cd2124255d57e422cc81fd0
#
_cell.length_a   1.000
_cell.length_b   1.000
_cell.length_c   1.000
_cell.angle_alpha   90.00
_cell.angle_beta   90.00
_cell.angle_gamma   90.00
#
_symmetry.space_group_name_H-M   'P 1'
#
loop_
_entity.id
_entity.type
_entity.pdbx_description
1 polymer ?
#
loop_
_entity_poly.entity_id
_entity_poly.type
_entity_poly.pdbx_seq_one_letter_code
_entity_poly.pdbx_strand_id
1 'polypeptide(L)'
;CCQSRSHAFAGNAANTALLGGGGVDGAIHRAAGPQLLDECRTLNGCLTGQAKITQGYQLPAKHVIHTVGPVWSGGSRGEPDLLASCYRESLKLAARHQLNTIAFPAISCGVYGYPLERAVAVAMRECAGFVAEHPLPEKIIFACFDGAALKAYEVELRRITSIAP
;
A
#
# COMPACT_ATOMS: atom_id res chain seq x y z
N CYS A 1 -6.38 -32.14 -2.58
CA CYS A 1 -5.83 -31.06 -1.76
C CYS A 1 -5.57 -29.86 -2.65
N CYS A 2 -6.57 -28.99 -2.77
CA CYS A 2 -6.44 -27.74 -3.51
C CYS A 2 -5.79 -26.73 -2.57
N GLN A 3 -4.47 -26.56 -2.64
CA GLN A 3 -3.80 -25.40 -2.07
C GLN A 3 -4.21 -24.21 -2.91
N SER A 4 -5.20 -23.47 -2.43
CA SER A 4 -5.48 -22.13 -2.89
C SER A 4 -4.23 -21.28 -2.61
N ARG A 5 -3.36 -21.13 -3.59
CA ARG A 5 -2.30 -20.13 -3.57
C ARG A 5 -3.03 -18.79 -3.53
N SER A 6 -3.15 -18.24 -2.34
CA SER A 6 -3.64 -16.88 -2.17
C SER A 6 -2.69 -15.97 -2.94
N HIS A 7 -3.19 -15.38 -4.02
CA HIS A 7 -2.45 -14.40 -4.81
C HIS A 7 -2.43 -13.08 -4.02
N ALA A 8 -1.71 -13.11 -2.90
CA ALA A 8 -1.47 -11.92 -2.10
C ALA A 8 -0.44 -11.03 -2.81
N PHE A 9 -0.73 -9.75 -2.87
CA PHE A 9 0.17 -8.73 -3.40
C PHE A 9 0.61 -7.85 -2.26
N ALA A 10 1.91 -7.55 -2.20
CA ALA A 10 2.46 -6.67 -1.19
C ALA A 10 2.46 -5.24 -1.71
N GLY A 11 1.68 -4.37 -1.08
CA GLY A 11 1.86 -2.92 -1.19
C GLY A 11 3.14 -2.54 -0.46
N ASN A 12 4.03 -1.82 -1.13
CA ASN A 12 5.30 -1.36 -0.60
C ASN A 12 5.30 0.16 -0.46
N ALA A 13 5.48 0.66 0.76
CA ALA A 13 5.73 2.07 1.02
C ALA A 13 7.19 2.39 0.71
N ALA A 14 7.47 2.69 -0.56
CA ALA A 14 8.80 2.94 -1.11
C ALA A 14 9.20 4.41 -1.01
N ASN A 15 10.47 4.70 -1.29
CA ASN A 15 10.98 6.04 -1.58
C ASN A 15 10.95 6.33 -3.08
N THR A 16 11.22 7.58 -3.46
CA THR A 16 11.18 8.03 -4.87
C THR A 16 12.18 7.33 -5.78
N ALA A 17 13.29 6.82 -5.25
CA ALA A 17 14.30 6.11 -6.03
C ALA A 17 13.90 4.66 -6.35
N LEU A 18 13.04 4.03 -5.53
CA LEU A 18 12.65 2.61 -5.59
C LEU A 18 13.82 1.63 -5.39
N LEU A 19 14.94 2.07 -4.86
CA LEU A 19 16.15 1.26 -4.74
C LEU A 19 16.32 0.62 -3.37
N GLY A 20 15.22 0.44 -2.65
CA GLY A 20 15.23 -0.06 -1.29
C GLY A 20 15.47 1.05 -0.28
N GLY A 21 15.33 0.73 0.99
CA GLY A 21 15.50 1.67 2.09
C GLY A 21 15.34 0.98 3.43
N GLY A 22 14.83 1.73 4.41
CA GLY A 22 14.51 1.21 5.74
C GLY A 22 13.07 0.67 5.85
N GLY A 23 12.70 0.24 7.05
CA GLY A 23 11.34 -0.19 7.36
C GLY A 23 10.83 -1.32 6.47
N VAL A 24 9.57 -1.21 6.05
CA VAL A 24 8.91 -2.23 5.23
C VAL A 24 9.54 -2.36 3.85
N ASP A 25 10.00 -1.28 3.23
CA ASP A 25 10.67 -1.29 1.93
C ASP A 25 11.94 -2.16 1.97
N GLY A 26 12.82 -1.93 2.94
CA GLY A 26 14.01 -2.76 3.12
C GLY A 26 13.69 -4.23 3.44
N ALA A 27 12.65 -4.49 4.22
CA ALA A 27 12.21 -5.86 4.52
C ALA A 27 11.73 -6.59 3.26
N ILE A 28 10.94 -5.93 2.43
CA ILE A 28 10.45 -6.48 1.15
C ILE A 28 11.62 -6.77 0.21
N HIS A 29 12.56 -5.82 0.04
CA HIS A 29 13.74 -6.02 -0.82
C HIS A 29 14.61 -7.19 -0.36
N ARG A 30 14.86 -7.32 0.95
CA ARG A 30 15.61 -8.47 1.50
C ARG A 30 14.92 -9.81 1.25
N ALA A 31 13.60 -9.85 1.45
CA ALA A 31 12.82 -11.09 1.29
C ALA A 31 12.60 -11.47 -0.19
N ALA A 32 12.50 -10.50 -1.08
CA ALA A 32 12.33 -10.72 -2.52
C ALA A 32 13.61 -11.16 -3.22
N GLY A 33 14.77 -10.86 -2.64
CA GLY A 33 16.07 -11.11 -3.24
C GLY A 33 16.53 -10.03 -4.23
N PRO A 34 17.74 -10.15 -4.81
CA PRO A 34 18.39 -9.09 -5.59
C PRO A 34 17.66 -8.75 -6.89
N GLN A 35 16.90 -9.67 -7.46
CA GLN A 35 16.19 -9.48 -8.72
C GLN A 35 15.13 -8.36 -8.62
N LEU A 36 14.51 -8.16 -7.43
CA LEU A 36 13.58 -7.06 -7.22
C LEU A 36 14.28 -5.71 -7.40
N LEU A 37 15.47 -5.56 -6.85
CA LEU A 37 16.25 -4.33 -7.01
C LEU A 37 16.63 -4.07 -8.46
N ASP A 38 17.00 -5.13 -9.20
CA ASP A 38 17.36 -5.02 -10.61
C ASP A 38 16.16 -4.56 -11.45
N GLU A 39 14.96 -5.11 -11.21
CA GLU A 39 13.73 -4.64 -11.86
C GLU A 39 13.41 -3.20 -11.46
N CYS A 40 13.49 -2.85 -10.18
CA CYS A 40 13.23 -1.49 -9.70
C CYS A 40 14.12 -0.45 -10.38
N ARG A 41 15.39 -0.76 -10.67
CA ARG A 41 16.31 0.12 -11.42
C ARG A 41 15.77 0.48 -12.80
N THR A 42 15.10 -0.46 -13.48
CA THR A 42 14.53 -0.22 -14.81
C THR A 42 13.32 0.72 -14.79
N LEU A 43 12.69 0.89 -13.63
CA LEU A 43 11.51 1.75 -13.47
C LEU A 43 11.87 3.24 -13.41
N ASN A 44 13.14 3.58 -13.20
CA ASN A 44 13.62 4.98 -13.12
C ASN A 44 12.89 5.82 -12.05
N GLY A 45 12.70 5.23 -10.86
CA GLY A 45 12.03 5.89 -9.75
C GLY A 45 10.51 5.96 -9.86
N CYS A 46 9.88 6.63 -8.89
CA CYS A 46 8.44 6.84 -8.81
C CYS A 46 8.16 8.17 -8.10
N LEU A 47 7.25 8.97 -8.62
CA LEU A 47 6.88 10.24 -8.00
C LEU A 47 5.97 10.01 -6.79
N THR A 48 6.03 10.93 -5.83
CA THR A 48 5.11 10.93 -4.68
C THR A 48 3.65 10.94 -5.15
N GLY A 49 2.83 10.11 -4.57
CA GLY A 49 1.42 9.92 -4.95
C GLY A 49 1.19 8.93 -6.10
N GLN A 50 2.25 8.43 -6.74
CA GLN A 50 2.16 7.43 -7.81
C GLN A 50 2.50 6.03 -7.31
N ALA A 51 2.23 5.03 -8.16
CA ALA A 51 2.57 3.64 -7.91
C ALA A 51 3.12 2.96 -9.16
N LYS A 52 4.01 1.98 -8.95
CA LYS A 52 4.59 1.10 -9.99
C LYS A 52 4.53 -0.34 -9.52
N ILE A 53 4.50 -1.29 -10.44
CA ILE A 53 4.39 -2.71 -10.14
C ILE A 53 5.63 -3.46 -10.63
N THR A 54 6.06 -4.45 -9.86
CA THR A 54 7.13 -5.40 -10.20
C THR A 54 6.69 -6.83 -9.93
N GLN A 55 7.51 -7.78 -10.34
CA GLN A 55 7.37 -9.17 -9.88
C GLN A 55 7.71 -9.29 -8.39
N GLY A 56 7.21 -10.34 -7.72
CA GLY A 56 7.48 -10.60 -6.31
C GLY A 56 8.74 -11.43 -6.04
N TYR A 57 9.28 -12.10 -7.09
CA TYR A 57 10.45 -12.95 -7.04
C TYR A 57 10.38 -14.01 -5.94
N GLN A 58 11.23 -13.92 -4.88
CA GLN A 58 11.27 -14.91 -3.79
C GLN A 58 10.13 -14.69 -2.76
N LEU A 59 9.33 -13.65 -2.90
CA LEU A 59 8.17 -13.43 -2.04
C LEU A 59 7.07 -14.46 -2.35
N PRO A 60 6.22 -14.82 -1.37
CA PRO A 60 4.99 -15.57 -1.62
C PRO A 60 4.00 -14.80 -2.51
N ALA A 61 4.12 -13.48 -2.54
CA ALA A 61 3.33 -12.58 -3.37
C ALA A 61 3.82 -12.61 -4.82
N LYS A 62 2.92 -12.65 -5.80
CA LYS A 62 3.29 -12.64 -7.21
C LYS A 62 3.91 -11.34 -7.67
N HIS A 63 3.44 -10.22 -7.11
CA HIS A 63 3.87 -8.88 -7.48
C HIS A 63 4.08 -8.02 -6.24
N VAL A 64 4.84 -6.96 -6.41
CA VAL A 64 4.95 -5.86 -5.46
C VAL A 64 4.47 -4.58 -6.12
N ILE A 65 3.56 -3.87 -5.47
CA ILE A 65 3.13 -2.54 -5.90
C ILE A 65 3.85 -1.53 -5.02
N HIS A 66 4.80 -0.83 -5.60
CA HIS A 66 5.59 0.21 -4.94
C HIS A 66 4.86 1.54 -5.08
N THR A 67 4.54 2.18 -3.98
CA THR A 67 3.97 3.53 -3.96
C THR A 67 4.77 4.44 -3.06
N VAL A 68 4.85 5.71 -3.42
CA VAL A 68 5.65 6.71 -2.70
C VAL A 68 4.73 7.67 -1.98
N GLY A 69 4.60 7.48 -0.68
CA GLY A 69 3.81 8.35 0.16
C GLY A 69 4.48 9.69 0.44
N PRO A 70 3.71 10.72 0.83
CA PRO A 70 4.25 12.03 1.18
C PRO A 70 4.97 12.02 2.53
N VAL A 71 5.98 12.88 2.66
CA VAL A 71 6.54 13.26 3.96
C VAL A 71 5.59 14.26 4.60
N TRP A 72 5.22 14.03 5.87
CA TRP A 72 4.32 14.93 6.58
C TRP A 72 4.98 16.27 6.89
N SER A 73 4.32 17.35 6.53
CA SER A 73 4.76 18.74 6.76
C SER A 73 3.64 19.62 7.33
N GLY A 74 2.72 19.01 8.10
CA GLY A 74 1.61 19.73 8.74
C GLY A 74 0.26 19.65 8.03
N GLY A 75 0.19 19.03 6.83
CA GLY A 75 -1.06 18.77 6.10
C GLY A 75 -1.50 19.90 5.18
N SER A 76 -0.67 20.94 4.98
CA SER A 76 -0.99 22.11 4.14
C SER A 76 -0.33 22.08 2.74
N ARG A 77 0.46 21.04 2.45
CA ARG A 77 1.18 20.88 1.17
C ARG A 77 0.60 19.80 0.28
N GLY A 78 -0.69 19.50 0.43
CA GLY A 78 -1.37 18.48 -0.35
C GLY A 78 -1.08 17.05 0.08
N GLU A 79 -0.49 16.83 1.27
CA GLU A 79 -0.14 15.49 1.75
C GLU A 79 -1.36 14.55 1.83
N PRO A 80 -2.57 15.00 2.24
CA PRO A 80 -3.74 14.13 2.23
C PRO A 80 -4.13 13.65 0.82
N ASP A 81 -4.03 14.52 -0.18
CA ASP A 81 -4.36 14.17 -1.57
C ASP A 81 -3.30 13.26 -2.18
N LEU A 82 -2.02 13.50 -1.87
CA LEU A 82 -0.91 12.64 -2.29
C LEU A 82 -1.03 11.25 -1.66
N LEU A 83 -1.37 11.15 -0.38
CA LEU A 83 -1.58 9.86 0.27
C LEU A 83 -2.80 9.14 -0.32
N ALA A 84 -3.89 9.84 -0.56
CA ALA A 84 -5.07 9.30 -1.23
C ALA A 84 -4.72 8.76 -2.62
N SER A 85 -3.90 9.51 -3.38
CA SER A 85 -3.41 9.08 -4.68
C SER A 85 -2.59 7.79 -4.62
N CYS A 86 -1.75 7.59 -3.59
CA CYS A 86 -1.01 6.33 -3.38
C CYS A 86 -1.94 5.12 -3.35
N TYR A 87 -3.03 5.19 -2.60
CA TYR A 87 -4.01 4.10 -2.54
C TYR A 87 -4.74 3.91 -3.86
N ARG A 88 -5.25 4.99 -4.47
CA ARG A 88 -5.96 4.92 -5.76
C ARG A 88 -5.09 4.33 -6.87
N GLU A 89 -3.87 4.81 -7.05
CA GLU A 89 -2.98 4.31 -8.10
C GLU A 89 -2.56 2.86 -7.86
N SER A 90 -2.33 2.47 -6.61
CA SER A 90 -2.05 1.07 -6.25
C SER A 90 -3.25 0.15 -6.55
N LEU A 91 -4.46 0.58 -6.21
CA LEU A 91 -5.69 -0.19 -6.47
C LEU A 91 -5.99 -0.29 -7.97
N LYS A 92 -5.77 0.78 -8.74
CA LYS A 92 -5.87 0.74 -10.20
C LYS A 92 -4.90 -0.26 -10.83
N LEU A 93 -3.65 -0.30 -10.35
CA LEU A 93 -2.67 -1.31 -10.80
C LEU A 93 -3.13 -2.72 -10.43
N ALA A 94 -3.61 -2.92 -9.20
CA ALA A 94 -4.16 -4.19 -8.77
C ALA A 94 -5.30 -4.66 -9.69
N ALA A 95 -6.27 -3.82 -9.97
CA ALA A 95 -7.39 -4.13 -10.86
C ALA A 95 -6.94 -4.43 -12.29
N ARG A 96 -6.04 -3.61 -12.88
CA ARG A 96 -5.49 -3.82 -14.23
C ARG A 96 -4.76 -5.16 -14.38
N HIS A 97 -4.07 -5.59 -13.34
CA HIS A 97 -3.35 -6.87 -13.30
C HIS A 97 -4.21 -8.03 -12.79
N GLN A 98 -5.52 -7.82 -12.65
CA GLN A 98 -6.49 -8.83 -12.21
C GLN A 98 -6.13 -9.48 -10.87
N LEU A 99 -5.67 -8.65 -9.91
CA LEU A 99 -5.23 -9.10 -8.62
C LEU A 99 -6.42 -9.18 -7.65
N ASN A 100 -6.67 -10.35 -7.08
CA ASN A 100 -7.80 -10.56 -6.18
C ASN A 100 -7.56 -10.02 -4.77
N THR A 101 -6.30 -9.93 -4.36
CA THR A 101 -5.95 -9.51 -2.99
C THR A 101 -4.77 -8.56 -3.00
N ILE A 102 -4.84 -7.47 -2.26
CA ILE A 102 -3.73 -6.55 -2.01
C ILE A 102 -3.57 -6.32 -0.51
N ALA A 103 -2.31 -6.28 -0.03
CA ALA A 103 -1.98 -5.93 1.35
C ALA A 103 -1.25 -4.59 1.38
N PHE A 104 -1.70 -3.66 2.20
CA PHE A 104 -1.08 -2.35 2.40
C PHE A 104 -0.44 -2.24 3.78
N PRO A 105 0.79 -1.70 3.90
CA PRO A 105 1.30 -1.17 5.15
C PRO A 105 0.64 0.19 5.45
N ALA A 106 0.89 0.74 6.64
CA ALA A 106 0.52 2.11 6.97
C ALA A 106 1.44 3.10 6.23
N ILE A 107 1.07 3.48 5.01
CA ILE A 107 1.87 4.34 4.13
C ILE A 107 2.14 5.68 4.80
N SER A 108 3.38 6.15 4.75
CA SER A 108 3.88 7.40 5.34
C SER A 108 3.89 7.47 6.88
N CYS A 109 3.41 6.46 7.61
CA CYS A 109 3.29 6.50 9.08
C CYS A 109 4.60 6.16 9.82
N GLY A 110 5.64 5.71 9.12
CA GLY A 110 6.97 5.48 9.69
C GLY A 110 7.80 6.76 9.71
N VAL A 111 8.99 6.71 9.10
CA VAL A 111 9.95 7.84 9.04
C VAL A 111 9.39 9.10 8.37
N TYR A 112 8.35 9.00 7.56
CA TYR A 112 7.69 10.14 6.94
C TYR A 112 6.74 10.89 7.88
N GLY A 113 6.47 10.36 9.08
CA GLY A 113 5.82 11.05 10.19
C GLY A 113 4.37 11.44 9.99
N TYR A 114 3.66 10.84 9.03
CA TYR A 114 2.23 11.12 8.83
C TYR A 114 1.44 10.66 10.06
N PRO A 115 0.54 11.51 10.64
CA PRO A 115 -0.25 11.12 11.80
C PRO A 115 -1.13 9.91 11.49
N LEU A 116 -1.01 8.86 12.30
CA LEU A 116 -1.57 7.53 12.05
C LEU A 116 -3.09 7.57 11.80
N GLU A 117 -3.84 8.22 12.68
CA GLU A 117 -5.30 8.29 12.57
C GLU A 117 -5.75 8.99 11.30
N ARG A 118 -5.03 10.05 10.90
CA ARG A 118 -5.31 10.76 9.64
C ARG A 118 -4.98 9.92 8.43
N ALA A 119 -3.87 9.18 8.47
CA ALA A 119 -3.49 8.28 7.40
C ALA A 119 -4.48 7.12 7.23
N VAL A 120 -4.92 6.54 8.35
CA VAL A 120 -5.91 5.45 8.37
C VAL A 120 -7.25 5.92 7.80
N ALA A 121 -7.71 7.12 8.17
CA ALA A 121 -8.95 7.69 7.62
C ALA A 121 -8.87 7.85 6.08
N VAL A 122 -7.73 8.32 5.56
CA VAL A 122 -7.50 8.41 4.11
C VAL A 122 -7.50 7.02 3.47
N ALA A 123 -6.74 6.07 4.03
CA ALA A 123 -6.63 4.71 3.52
C ALA A 123 -8.00 4.02 3.41
N MET A 124 -8.77 4.07 4.49
CA MET A 124 -10.08 3.43 4.57
C MET A 124 -11.09 4.06 3.61
N ARG A 125 -11.11 5.39 3.51
CA ARG A 125 -11.99 6.10 2.57
C ARG A 125 -11.69 5.72 1.12
N GLU A 126 -10.43 5.76 0.71
CA GLU A 126 -10.02 5.46 -0.67
C GLU A 126 -10.27 3.98 -1.02
N CYS A 127 -9.95 3.07 -0.11
CA CYS A 127 -10.17 1.65 -0.31
C CYS A 127 -11.67 1.31 -0.37
N ALA A 128 -12.49 1.84 0.55
CA ALA A 128 -13.93 1.60 0.55
C ALA A 128 -14.61 2.18 -0.72
N GLY A 129 -14.24 3.38 -1.12
CA GLY A 129 -14.74 3.99 -2.36
C GLY A 129 -14.37 3.17 -3.59
N PHE A 130 -13.13 2.68 -3.66
CA PHE A 130 -12.67 1.91 -4.81
C PHE A 130 -13.40 0.57 -4.96
N VAL A 131 -13.56 -0.20 -3.87
CA VAL A 131 -14.26 -1.50 -3.93
C VAL A 131 -15.76 -1.39 -4.17
N ALA A 132 -16.36 -0.24 -3.88
CA ALA A 132 -17.76 0.03 -4.19
C ALA A 132 -18.01 0.18 -5.71
N GLU A 133 -16.99 0.60 -6.46
CA GLU A 133 -17.09 0.89 -7.90
C GLU A 133 -16.41 -0.16 -8.78
N HIS A 134 -15.54 -1.01 -8.21
CA HIS A 134 -14.72 -1.96 -8.95
C HIS A 134 -14.81 -3.37 -8.38
N PRO A 135 -14.90 -4.42 -9.22
CA PRO A 135 -14.99 -5.81 -8.75
C PRO A 135 -13.65 -6.35 -8.22
N LEU A 136 -12.53 -5.72 -8.55
CA LEU A 136 -11.18 -6.13 -8.11
C LEU A 136 -10.40 -4.95 -7.56
N PRO A 137 -9.57 -5.17 -6.53
CA PRO A 137 -9.37 -6.42 -5.78
C PRO A 137 -10.57 -6.78 -4.90
N GLU A 138 -10.85 -8.09 -4.74
CA GLU A 138 -11.92 -8.60 -3.88
C GLU A 138 -11.59 -8.43 -2.39
N LYS A 139 -10.30 -8.41 -2.04
CA LYS A 139 -9.82 -8.35 -0.66
C LYS A 139 -8.68 -7.36 -0.51
N ILE A 140 -8.85 -6.44 0.43
CA ILE A 140 -7.81 -5.51 0.87
C ILE A 140 -7.43 -5.86 2.30
N ILE A 141 -6.12 -6.00 2.56
CA ILE A 141 -5.56 -6.32 3.87
C ILE A 141 -4.71 -5.14 4.32
N PHE A 142 -4.95 -4.63 5.52
CA PHE A 142 -4.08 -3.66 6.15
C PHE A 142 -3.12 -4.37 7.11
N ALA A 143 -1.84 -4.36 6.76
CA ALA A 143 -0.78 -4.98 7.56
C ALA A 143 -0.36 -4.01 8.66
N CYS A 144 -0.76 -4.29 9.89
CA CYS A 144 -0.45 -3.48 11.05
C CYS A 144 0.85 -3.98 11.69
N PHE A 145 1.82 -3.08 11.88
CA PHE A 145 3.10 -3.40 12.51
C PHE A 145 2.98 -3.50 14.05
N ASP A 146 2.08 -2.73 14.64
CA ASP A 146 1.87 -2.66 16.09
C ASP A 146 0.39 -2.57 16.47
N GLY A 147 0.12 -2.63 17.78
CA GLY A 147 -1.23 -2.54 18.32
C GLY A 147 -1.90 -1.17 18.13
N ALA A 148 -1.13 -0.09 18.01
CA ALA A 148 -1.67 1.24 17.77
C ALA A 148 -2.25 1.34 16.36
N ALA A 149 -1.53 0.83 15.37
CA ALA A 149 -2.01 0.76 14.00
C ALA A 149 -3.26 -0.13 13.89
N LEU A 150 -3.24 -1.33 14.51
CA LEU A 150 -4.41 -2.22 14.53
C LEU A 150 -5.64 -1.52 15.10
N LYS A 151 -5.50 -0.89 16.27
CA LYS A 151 -6.59 -0.18 16.93
C LYS A 151 -7.14 0.97 16.07
N ALA A 152 -6.26 1.74 15.41
CA ALA A 152 -6.68 2.83 14.54
C ALA A 152 -7.53 2.32 13.36
N TYR A 153 -7.10 1.24 12.70
CA TYR A 153 -7.88 0.62 11.62
C TYR A 153 -9.20 0.04 12.11
N GLU A 154 -9.24 -0.62 13.28
CA GLU A 154 -10.48 -1.16 13.85
C GLU A 154 -11.50 -0.06 14.19
N VAL A 155 -11.04 1.05 14.76
CA VAL A 155 -11.90 2.20 15.08
C VAL A 155 -12.50 2.79 13.80
N GLU A 156 -11.68 3.02 12.79
CA GLU A 156 -12.14 3.61 11.52
C GLU A 156 -13.06 2.65 10.75
N LEU A 157 -12.78 1.34 10.79
CA LEU A 157 -13.66 0.32 10.19
C LEU A 157 -15.06 0.37 10.80
N ARG A 158 -15.15 0.41 12.14
CA ARG A 158 -16.45 0.54 12.84
C ARG A 158 -17.18 1.81 12.44
N ARG A 159 -16.45 2.93 12.32
CA ARG A 159 -17.03 4.22 11.91
C ARG A 159 -17.68 4.14 10.53
N ILE A 160 -16.99 3.59 9.54
CA ILE A 160 -17.53 3.51 8.18
C ILE A 160 -18.65 2.48 8.05
N THR A 161 -18.60 1.36 8.80
CA THR A 161 -19.66 0.35 8.77
C THR A 161 -20.91 0.77 9.55
N SER A 162 -20.80 1.67 10.53
CA SER A 162 -21.95 2.22 11.25
C SER A 162 -22.70 3.31 10.48
N ILE A 163 -22.14 3.82 9.39
CA ILE A 163 -22.74 4.86 8.53
C ILE A 163 -23.42 4.21 7.31
N ALA A 164 -23.13 2.95 7.03
CA ALA A 164 -23.84 2.22 5.96
C ALA A 164 -25.28 1.97 6.38
N PRO A 165 -26.29 2.35 5.56
CA PRO A 165 -27.70 2.20 5.86
C PRO A 165 -28.12 0.73 5.97
#